data_d56e8678d98d6dc497c2f93160c958ee
#
_entry.id   d56e8678d98d6dc497c2f93160c958ee
#
_cell.length_a   1.000
_cell.length_b   1.000
_cell.length_c   1.000
_cell.angle_alpha   90.00
_cell.angle_beta   90.00
_cell.angle_gamma   90.00
#
_symmetry.space_group_name_H-M   'P 1'
#
loop_
_entity.id
_entity.type
_entity.pdbx_description
1 polymer ?
#
loop_
_entity_poly.entity_id
_entity_poly.type
_entity_poly.pdbx_seq_one_letter_code
_entity_poly.pdbx_strand_id
1 'polypeptide(L)'
;HKGEKILVFVHRKFGNKGTTRTLYEKYKNVYEGVAFYDSDAPEELKEQVMNGFTEGTIKIVFATSAFGMGVDIADIRVVVNYLISETVEQYYQEVGRGGRDGKPAYGYLLYSNQSKHGRLKLLNSSLCTKKQIIDMYNDCKLKVNENFKSASYDSMNEEQRISFSLLIDYGVINIISKGLISVKCLKGNTLKGKQFIEDLLSYSKTGLTKIIATKAGKNISSISSEIWNLCASRDIVFSKAPSRTLFYKTRDELPEELVEKIVKDQESKKKLRLEAFQFFVDGIEAGKTTEEIIREALDI
;
A
#
# COMPACT_ATOMS: atom_id res chain seq x y z
N HIS A 1 -24.72 -6.30 -17.27
CA HIS A 1 -24.31 -5.37 -16.18
C HIS A 1 -24.02 -3.93 -16.67
N LYS A 2 -24.59 -3.52 -17.83
CA LYS A 2 -24.39 -2.18 -18.38
C LYS A 2 -25.03 -1.14 -17.44
N GLY A 3 -24.22 -0.16 -17.00
CA GLY A 3 -24.67 0.91 -16.09
C GLY A 3 -24.66 0.57 -14.60
N GLU A 4 -24.33 -0.67 -14.24
CA GLU A 4 -24.18 -1.11 -12.84
C GLU A 4 -22.81 -0.80 -12.28
N LYS A 5 -22.71 -0.72 -10.95
CA LYS A 5 -21.42 -0.55 -10.26
C LYS A 5 -20.62 -1.86 -10.24
N ILE A 6 -19.41 -1.80 -10.77
CA ILE A 6 -18.50 -2.94 -10.89
C ILE A 6 -17.23 -2.63 -10.12
N LEU A 7 -16.89 -3.47 -9.18
CA LEU A 7 -15.63 -3.42 -8.44
C LEU A 7 -14.71 -4.54 -8.89
N VAL A 8 -13.53 -4.21 -9.38
CA VAL A 8 -12.54 -5.18 -9.88
C VAL A 8 -11.34 -5.17 -8.95
N PHE A 9 -11.18 -6.23 -8.17
CA PHE A 9 -10.01 -6.42 -7.33
C PHE A 9 -8.81 -6.89 -8.14
N VAL A 10 -7.74 -6.11 -8.06
CA VAL A 10 -6.47 -6.34 -8.75
C VAL A 10 -5.36 -6.44 -7.71
N HIS A 11 -4.94 -7.66 -7.39
CA HIS A 11 -3.94 -7.90 -6.33
C HIS A 11 -2.50 -7.59 -6.76
N ARG A 12 -2.33 -6.77 -7.78
CA ARG A 12 -1.03 -6.39 -8.32
C ARG A 12 -0.92 -4.87 -8.39
N LYS A 13 0.03 -4.34 -7.62
CA LYS A 13 0.29 -2.90 -7.53
C LYS A 13 1.35 -2.44 -8.53
N PHE A 14 2.37 -3.27 -8.76
CA PHE A 14 3.51 -2.96 -9.61
C PHE A 14 3.61 -3.93 -10.79
N GLY A 15 4.16 -3.46 -11.90
CA GLY A 15 4.39 -4.23 -13.11
C GLY A 15 3.79 -3.58 -14.37
N ASN A 16 4.19 -4.11 -15.52
CA ASN A 16 3.82 -3.54 -16.81
C ASN A 16 2.44 -4.00 -17.32
N LYS A 17 1.79 -4.97 -16.65
CA LYS A 17 0.48 -5.50 -17.05
C LYS A 17 -0.32 -5.95 -15.83
N GLY A 18 -1.64 -5.79 -15.89
CA GLY A 18 -2.56 -6.32 -14.88
C GLY A 18 -2.45 -5.63 -13.52
N THR A 19 -2.11 -4.35 -13.49
CA THR A 19 -2.19 -3.49 -12.30
C THR A 19 -3.43 -2.62 -12.37
N THR A 20 -3.85 -2.02 -11.26
CA THR A 20 -4.97 -1.08 -11.20
C THR A 20 -4.86 -0.01 -12.29
N ARG A 21 -3.69 0.61 -12.40
CA ARG A 21 -3.43 1.70 -13.35
C ARG A 21 -3.36 1.23 -14.80
N THR A 22 -2.73 0.09 -15.07
CA THR A 22 -2.66 -0.44 -16.45
C THR A 22 -4.02 -0.89 -16.96
N LEU A 23 -4.90 -1.40 -16.11
CA LEU A 23 -6.27 -1.72 -16.47
C LEU A 23 -7.11 -0.45 -16.65
N TYR A 24 -6.96 0.53 -15.77
CA TYR A 24 -7.57 1.84 -15.96
C TYR A 24 -7.18 2.47 -17.31
N GLU A 25 -5.88 2.56 -17.62
CA GLU A 25 -5.41 3.12 -18.90
C GLU A 25 -5.97 2.37 -20.11
N LYS A 26 -6.10 1.06 -20.01
CA LYS A 26 -6.67 0.22 -21.07
C LYS A 26 -8.16 0.47 -21.31
N TYR A 27 -8.93 0.74 -20.25
CA TYR A 27 -10.39 0.74 -20.32
C TYR A 27 -11.04 2.12 -20.18
N LYS A 28 -10.33 3.15 -19.75
CA LYS A 28 -10.87 4.51 -19.54
C LYS A 28 -11.49 5.14 -20.77
N ASN A 29 -11.06 4.76 -21.98
CA ASN A 29 -11.61 5.25 -23.25
C ASN A 29 -12.61 4.27 -23.88
N VAL A 30 -12.84 3.10 -23.26
CA VAL A 30 -13.75 2.07 -23.74
C VAL A 30 -15.09 2.14 -23.01
N TYR A 31 -15.04 2.47 -21.73
CA TYR A 31 -16.22 2.57 -20.87
C TYR A 31 -16.24 3.93 -20.18
N GLU A 32 -17.42 4.48 -20.00
CA GLU A 32 -17.63 5.68 -19.20
C GLU A 32 -17.56 5.38 -17.70
N GLY A 33 -17.10 6.34 -16.91
CA GLY A 33 -17.05 6.23 -15.46
C GLY A 33 -16.07 5.17 -14.95
N VAL A 34 -14.89 5.04 -15.56
CA VAL A 34 -13.82 4.14 -15.12
C VAL A 34 -12.85 4.89 -14.22
N ALA A 35 -12.44 4.27 -13.12
CA ALA A 35 -11.43 4.81 -12.21
C ALA A 35 -10.50 3.71 -11.68
N PHE A 36 -9.44 4.11 -11.01
CA PHE A 36 -8.59 3.21 -10.25
C PHE A 36 -8.40 3.70 -8.82
N TYR A 37 -8.13 2.75 -7.91
CA TYR A 37 -7.91 3.02 -6.50
C TYR A 37 -6.79 2.12 -5.97
N ASP A 38 -5.70 2.71 -5.54
CA ASP A 38 -4.61 1.99 -4.87
C ASP A 38 -4.05 2.82 -3.70
N SER A 39 -3.26 2.19 -2.83
CA SER A 39 -2.70 2.85 -1.64
C SER A 39 -1.74 4.00 -1.97
N ASP A 40 -1.21 4.07 -3.20
CA ASP A 40 -0.28 5.11 -3.65
C ASP A 40 -0.98 6.27 -4.37
N ALA A 41 -2.28 6.15 -4.61
CA ALA A 41 -3.06 7.25 -5.16
C ALA A 41 -3.09 8.42 -4.15
N PRO A 42 -3.02 9.68 -4.64
CA PRO A 42 -3.22 10.86 -3.78
C PRO A 42 -4.55 10.79 -3.06
N GLU A 43 -4.64 11.35 -1.86
CA GLU A 43 -5.85 11.28 -1.04
C GLU A 43 -7.03 11.96 -1.72
N GLU A 44 -6.80 13.09 -2.38
CA GLU A 44 -7.84 13.80 -3.15
C GLU A 44 -8.42 12.93 -4.28
N LEU A 45 -7.57 12.14 -4.96
CA LEU A 45 -8.04 11.21 -5.99
C LEU A 45 -8.85 10.07 -5.37
N LYS A 46 -8.44 9.56 -4.22
CA LYS A 46 -9.17 8.52 -3.49
C LYS A 46 -10.57 9.01 -3.10
N GLU A 47 -10.65 10.22 -2.56
CA GLU A 47 -11.94 10.84 -2.21
C GLU A 47 -12.82 11.06 -3.44
N GLN A 48 -12.27 11.57 -4.55
CA GLN A 48 -13.00 11.73 -5.81
C GLN A 48 -13.52 10.40 -6.35
N VAL A 49 -12.71 9.35 -6.32
CA VAL A 49 -13.13 8.01 -6.76
C VAL A 49 -14.22 7.46 -5.85
N MET A 50 -14.09 7.63 -4.54
CA MET A 50 -15.08 7.17 -3.58
C MET A 50 -16.42 7.88 -3.74
N ASN A 51 -16.41 9.20 -3.81
CA ASN A 51 -17.61 10.00 -4.00
C ASN A 51 -18.28 9.67 -5.34
N GLY A 52 -17.52 9.67 -6.43
CA GLY A 52 -18.05 9.36 -7.75
C GLY A 52 -18.60 7.93 -7.87
N PHE A 53 -17.98 6.95 -7.19
CA PHE A 53 -18.48 5.57 -7.16
C PHE A 53 -19.76 5.47 -6.28
N THR A 54 -19.82 6.19 -5.18
CA THR A 54 -21.01 6.27 -4.34
C THR A 54 -22.19 6.93 -5.09
N GLU A 55 -21.95 8.06 -5.74
CA GLU A 55 -22.95 8.80 -6.52
C GLU A 55 -23.32 8.12 -7.85
N GLY A 56 -22.48 7.19 -8.31
CA GLY A 56 -22.69 6.46 -9.55
C GLY A 56 -22.25 7.20 -10.82
N THR A 57 -21.49 8.27 -10.71
CA THR A 57 -20.78 8.90 -11.85
C THR A 57 -19.57 8.06 -12.29
N ILE A 58 -18.95 7.35 -11.34
CA ILE A 58 -17.99 6.27 -11.61
C ILE A 58 -18.75 4.94 -11.51
N LYS A 59 -18.56 4.08 -12.50
CA LYS A 59 -19.25 2.79 -12.62
C LYS A 59 -18.30 1.59 -12.47
N ILE A 60 -17.03 1.75 -12.84
CA ILE A 60 -16.04 0.68 -12.80
C ILE A 60 -14.82 1.17 -12.01
N VAL A 61 -14.45 0.46 -10.96
CA VAL A 61 -13.26 0.76 -10.17
C VAL A 61 -12.30 -0.43 -10.20
N PHE A 62 -11.09 -0.21 -10.71
CA PHE A 62 -9.98 -1.15 -10.55
C PHE A 62 -9.26 -0.85 -9.24
N ALA A 63 -9.33 -1.75 -8.27
CA ALA A 63 -8.86 -1.50 -6.91
C ALA A 63 -7.91 -2.57 -6.38
N THR A 64 -7.03 -2.17 -5.47
CA THR A 64 -6.35 -3.12 -4.58
C THR A 64 -7.22 -3.39 -3.34
N SER A 65 -6.80 -4.32 -2.48
CA SER A 65 -7.46 -4.59 -1.19
C SER A 65 -7.57 -3.35 -0.27
N ALA A 66 -6.84 -2.27 -0.59
CA ALA A 66 -6.97 -0.98 0.10
C ALA A 66 -8.34 -0.30 -0.15
N PHE A 67 -9.06 -0.67 -1.20
CA PHE A 67 -10.40 -0.15 -1.46
C PHE A 67 -11.39 -0.70 -0.44
N GLY A 68 -12.08 0.18 0.23
CA GLY A 68 -13.22 -0.18 1.08
C GLY A 68 -12.88 -0.51 2.52
N MET A 69 -11.68 -0.21 3.03
CA MET A 69 -11.48 -0.09 4.46
C MET A 69 -12.25 1.14 4.96
N GLY A 70 -13.41 0.90 5.60
CA GLY A 70 -14.26 1.97 6.14
C GLY A 70 -15.29 2.57 5.17
N VAL A 71 -15.53 1.95 4.01
CA VAL A 71 -16.52 2.42 3.03
C VAL A 71 -17.65 1.41 2.86
N ASP A 72 -18.87 1.91 2.98
CA ASP A 72 -20.09 1.13 2.76
C ASP A 72 -20.84 1.64 1.52
N ILE A 73 -20.57 1.02 0.37
CA ILE A 73 -21.28 1.26 -0.87
C ILE A 73 -22.25 0.12 -1.09
N ALA A 74 -23.52 0.38 -0.84
CA ALA A 74 -24.54 -0.66 -0.74
C ALA A 74 -24.89 -1.32 -2.10
N ASP A 75 -24.78 -0.58 -3.20
CA ASP A 75 -25.34 -0.93 -4.52
C ASP A 75 -24.28 -1.44 -5.52
N ILE A 76 -23.20 -2.02 -5.06
CA ILE A 76 -22.25 -2.73 -5.95
C ILE A 76 -22.93 -3.99 -6.47
N ARG A 77 -23.06 -4.12 -7.81
CA ARG A 77 -23.73 -5.26 -8.44
C ARG A 77 -22.79 -6.35 -8.91
N VAL A 78 -21.55 -6.00 -9.20
CA VAL A 78 -20.56 -6.96 -9.69
C VAL A 78 -19.25 -6.77 -8.95
N VAL A 79 -18.71 -7.86 -8.43
CA VAL A 79 -17.35 -7.92 -7.88
C VAL A 79 -16.55 -8.90 -8.69
N VAL A 80 -15.42 -8.46 -9.23
CA VAL A 80 -14.54 -9.29 -10.04
C VAL A 80 -13.17 -9.42 -9.36
N ASN A 81 -12.77 -10.62 -9.05
CA ASN A 81 -11.39 -10.92 -8.68
C ASN A 81 -10.59 -11.21 -9.95
N TYR A 82 -9.84 -10.20 -10.42
CA TYR A 82 -9.03 -10.28 -11.66
C TYR A 82 -7.89 -11.28 -11.56
N LEU A 83 -7.40 -11.53 -10.37
CA LEU A 83 -6.45 -12.58 -10.04
C LEU A 83 -7.01 -13.39 -8.88
N ILE A 84 -6.64 -14.67 -8.81
CA ILE A 84 -7.04 -15.52 -7.69
C ILE A 84 -6.59 -14.88 -6.36
N SER A 85 -7.50 -14.78 -5.40
CA SER A 85 -7.20 -14.35 -4.03
C SER A 85 -6.27 -15.34 -3.35
N GLU A 86 -5.58 -14.91 -2.31
CA GLU A 86 -4.62 -15.76 -1.63
C GLU A 86 -5.29 -16.81 -0.74
N THR A 87 -6.41 -16.43 -0.13
CA THR A 87 -7.21 -17.30 0.73
C THR A 87 -8.69 -17.19 0.40
N VAL A 88 -9.47 -18.17 0.84
CA VAL A 88 -10.92 -18.19 0.71
C VAL A 88 -11.55 -17.03 1.48
N GLU A 89 -11.03 -16.72 2.68
CA GLU A 89 -11.52 -15.62 3.52
C GLU A 89 -11.33 -14.28 2.81
N GLN A 90 -10.17 -14.08 2.16
CA GLN A 90 -9.93 -12.87 1.38
C GLN A 90 -10.94 -12.75 0.24
N TYR A 91 -11.16 -13.84 -0.50
CA TYR A 91 -12.15 -13.88 -1.57
C TYR A 91 -13.56 -13.56 -1.04
N TYR A 92 -13.95 -14.19 0.07
CA TYR A 92 -15.25 -13.96 0.72
C TYR A 92 -15.45 -12.50 1.13
N GLN A 93 -14.45 -11.89 1.75
CA GLN A 93 -14.49 -10.47 2.14
C GLN A 93 -14.58 -9.53 0.93
N GLU A 94 -13.97 -9.90 -0.18
CA GLU A 94 -13.98 -9.11 -1.42
C GLU A 94 -15.34 -9.21 -2.11
N VAL A 95 -15.88 -10.40 -2.31
CA VAL A 95 -17.21 -10.59 -2.92
C VAL A 95 -18.34 -10.09 -2.02
N GLY A 96 -18.17 -10.16 -0.71
CA GLY A 96 -19.12 -9.64 0.30
C GLY A 96 -19.28 -8.11 0.29
N ARG A 97 -18.58 -7.40 -0.61
CA ARG A 97 -18.83 -5.98 -0.86
C ARG A 97 -19.98 -5.73 -1.81
N GLY A 98 -20.42 -6.75 -2.55
CA GLY A 98 -21.59 -6.66 -3.43
C GLY A 98 -22.89 -6.86 -2.67
N GLY A 99 -23.96 -6.20 -3.13
CA GLY A 99 -25.32 -6.46 -2.70
C GLY A 99 -25.65 -6.11 -1.25
N ARG A 100 -24.98 -5.17 -0.62
CA ARG A 100 -25.24 -4.77 0.77
C ARG A 100 -26.58 -4.08 0.98
N ASP A 101 -27.24 -3.69 -0.10
CA ASP A 101 -28.63 -3.18 -0.10
C ASP A 101 -29.68 -4.31 -0.15
N GLY A 102 -29.25 -5.57 -0.01
CA GLY A 102 -30.13 -6.74 -0.07
C GLY A 102 -30.55 -7.17 -1.48
N LYS A 103 -30.10 -6.49 -2.53
CA LYS A 103 -30.37 -6.87 -3.92
C LYS A 103 -29.29 -7.84 -4.43
N PRO A 104 -29.63 -8.70 -5.42
CA PRO A 104 -28.66 -9.64 -5.99
C PRO A 104 -27.40 -8.94 -6.51
N ALA A 105 -26.26 -9.51 -6.23
CA ALA A 105 -24.96 -9.14 -6.77
C ALA A 105 -24.21 -10.39 -7.25
N TYR A 106 -23.26 -10.19 -8.15
CA TYR A 106 -22.53 -11.28 -8.78
C TYR A 106 -21.04 -11.19 -8.45
N GLY A 107 -20.47 -12.29 -7.97
CA GLY A 107 -19.03 -12.47 -7.76
C GLY A 107 -18.41 -13.27 -8.92
N TYR A 108 -17.35 -12.75 -9.52
CA TYR A 108 -16.60 -13.44 -10.56
C TYR A 108 -15.13 -13.62 -10.12
N LEU A 109 -14.65 -14.84 -10.20
CA LEU A 109 -13.24 -15.17 -10.03
C LEU A 109 -12.63 -15.52 -11.38
N LEU A 110 -11.65 -14.74 -11.83
CA LEU A 110 -10.90 -15.03 -13.04
C LEU A 110 -9.73 -15.96 -12.69
N TYR A 111 -9.93 -17.25 -12.93
CA TYR A 111 -8.92 -18.27 -12.69
C TYR A 111 -8.20 -18.68 -13.97
N SER A 112 -6.89 -18.84 -13.89
CA SER A 112 -6.04 -19.40 -14.94
C SER A 112 -4.76 -19.96 -14.33
N ASN A 113 -4.13 -20.92 -15.01
CA ASN A 113 -2.83 -21.44 -14.60
C ASN A 113 -1.77 -20.33 -14.48
N GLN A 114 -1.84 -19.31 -15.33
CA GLN A 114 -0.93 -18.16 -15.24
C GLN A 114 -1.15 -17.34 -13.96
N SER A 115 -2.41 -17.12 -13.54
CA SER A 115 -2.73 -16.41 -12.29
C SER A 115 -2.30 -17.22 -11.07
N LYS A 116 -2.52 -18.56 -11.08
CA LYS A 116 -2.05 -19.50 -10.06
C LYS A 116 -0.52 -19.41 -9.89
N HIS A 117 0.22 -19.58 -10.99
CA HIS A 117 1.69 -19.50 -10.94
C HIS A 117 2.19 -18.12 -10.50
N GLY A 118 1.53 -17.04 -10.96
CA GLY A 118 1.86 -15.68 -10.54
C GLY A 118 1.68 -15.49 -9.03
N ARG A 119 0.62 -16.00 -8.45
CA ARG A 119 0.36 -15.96 -7.00
C ARG A 119 1.37 -16.79 -6.22
N LEU A 120 1.64 -18.03 -6.64
CA LEU A 120 2.65 -18.89 -6.04
C LEU A 120 4.04 -18.25 -6.04
N LYS A 121 4.42 -17.58 -7.13
CA LYS A 121 5.69 -16.84 -7.19
C LYS A 121 5.73 -15.73 -6.15
N LEU A 122 4.66 -14.96 -5.98
CA LEU A 122 4.59 -13.90 -4.95
C LEU A 122 4.67 -14.49 -3.53
N LEU A 123 3.94 -15.56 -3.25
CA LEU A 123 4.00 -16.25 -1.96
C LEU A 123 5.41 -16.78 -1.65
N ASN A 124 6.11 -17.26 -2.67
CA ASN A 124 7.45 -17.81 -2.52
C ASN A 124 8.55 -16.74 -2.40
N SER A 125 8.38 -15.57 -3.00
CA SER A 125 9.37 -14.48 -2.99
C SER A 125 9.35 -13.62 -1.72
N SER A 126 8.43 -13.84 -0.79
CA SER A 126 8.20 -13.00 0.37
C SER A 126 9.09 -13.29 1.59
N LEU A 127 10.08 -14.17 1.48
CA LEU A 127 10.97 -14.51 2.60
C LEU A 127 12.30 -13.77 2.49
N CYS A 128 12.73 -13.24 3.64
CA CYS A 128 14.10 -12.76 3.81
C CYS A 128 14.97 -13.81 4.46
N THR A 129 16.18 -13.94 3.96
CA THR A 129 17.21 -14.79 4.56
C THR A 129 17.78 -14.16 5.83
N LYS A 130 18.36 -14.98 6.71
CA LYS A 130 19.10 -14.51 7.89
C LYS A 130 20.12 -13.41 7.53
N LYS A 131 20.85 -13.60 6.42
CA LYS A 131 21.83 -12.63 5.92
C LYS A 131 21.18 -11.29 5.54
N GLN A 132 20.09 -11.29 4.79
CA GLN A 132 19.41 -10.05 4.37
C GLN A 132 18.87 -9.24 5.56
N ILE A 133 18.39 -9.94 6.61
CA ILE A 133 17.94 -9.28 7.85
C ILE A 133 19.11 -8.63 8.57
N ILE A 134 20.25 -9.34 8.71
CA ILE A 134 21.45 -8.83 9.36
C ILE A 134 22.05 -7.66 8.55
N ASP A 135 22.17 -7.79 7.24
CA ASP A 135 22.70 -6.74 6.37
C ASP A 135 21.84 -5.47 6.48
N MET A 136 20.51 -5.61 6.43
CA MET A 136 19.60 -4.48 6.62
C MET A 136 19.75 -3.83 7.99
N TYR A 137 19.90 -4.62 9.06
CA TYR A 137 20.14 -4.07 10.39
C TYR A 137 21.44 -3.26 10.43
N ASN A 138 22.53 -3.77 9.87
CA ASN A 138 23.82 -3.10 9.84
C ASN A 138 23.75 -1.78 9.04
N ASP A 139 23.03 -1.76 7.94
CA ASP A 139 22.78 -0.54 7.16
C ASP A 139 21.96 0.50 7.96
N CYS A 140 21.03 0.01 8.77
CA CYS A 140 20.13 0.84 9.57
C CYS A 140 20.71 1.26 10.92
N LYS A 141 21.68 0.52 11.46
CA LYS A 141 22.24 0.77 12.80
C LYS A 141 22.76 2.21 12.93
N LEU A 142 22.43 2.86 14.06
CA LEU A 142 22.92 4.19 14.39
C LEU A 142 24.42 4.17 14.64
N LYS A 143 25.12 5.21 14.20
CA LYS A 143 26.52 5.46 14.59
C LYS A 143 26.56 6.12 15.97
N VAL A 144 27.74 6.05 16.63
CA VAL A 144 28.05 6.57 17.97
C VAL A 144 27.65 8.02 17.99
N ASN A 145 27.11 8.81 17.67
CA ASN A 145 26.71 10.23 17.75
C ASN A 145 25.46 10.56 16.91
N GLU A 146 24.78 9.52 16.44
CA GLU A 146 23.51 9.71 15.71
C GLU A 146 22.32 9.52 16.64
N ASN A 147 21.42 10.49 16.70
CA ASN A 147 20.20 10.39 17.49
C ASN A 147 19.09 9.67 16.73
N PHE A 148 19.17 9.62 15.41
CA PHE A 148 18.22 8.95 14.51
C PHE A 148 18.79 8.84 13.09
N LYS A 149 18.23 7.92 12.30
CA LYS A 149 18.46 7.81 10.85
C LYS A 149 17.19 8.03 10.07
N SER A 150 17.33 8.14 8.77
CA SER A 150 16.20 8.25 7.85
C SER A 150 16.32 7.27 6.70
N ALA A 151 15.19 6.72 6.29
CA ALA A 151 15.07 5.85 5.13
C ALA A 151 13.86 6.23 4.27
N SER A 152 13.99 6.05 2.96
CA SER A 152 12.87 6.20 2.02
C SER A 152 12.53 4.85 1.43
N TYR A 153 11.28 4.44 1.57
CA TYR A 153 10.79 3.21 0.93
C TYR A 153 10.94 3.23 -0.59
N ASP A 154 10.86 4.41 -1.20
CA ASP A 154 10.94 4.57 -2.65
C ASP A 154 12.34 4.27 -3.20
N SER A 155 13.38 4.44 -2.35
CA SER A 155 14.77 4.15 -2.71
C SER A 155 15.18 2.70 -2.41
N MET A 156 14.35 1.93 -1.72
CA MET A 156 14.62 0.53 -1.39
C MET A 156 14.13 -0.40 -2.49
N ASN A 157 14.90 -1.46 -2.76
CA ASN A 157 14.40 -2.58 -3.54
C ASN A 157 13.40 -3.43 -2.73
N GLU A 158 12.79 -4.45 -3.33
CA GLU A 158 11.78 -5.28 -2.69
C GLU A 158 12.31 -6.03 -1.46
N GLU A 159 13.48 -6.65 -1.56
CA GLU A 159 14.12 -7.37 -0.46
C GLU A 159 14.45 -6.46 0.73
N GLN A 160 14.96 -5.27 0.43
CA GLN A 160 15.24 -4.25 1.45
C GLN A 160 13.98 -3.79 2.17
N ARG A 161 12.87 -3.60 1.44
CA ARG A 161 11.58 -3.22 2.03
C ARG A 161 11.06 -4.28 2.97
N ILE A 162 11.14 -5.56 2.57
CA ILE A 162 10.69 -6.68 3.40
C ILE A 162 11.54 -6.77 4.68
N SER A 163 12.88 -6.79 4.54
CA SER A 163 13.79 -6.85 5.69
C SER A 163 13.61 -5.66 6.64
N PHE A 164 13.45 -4.45 6.10
CA PHE A 164 13.21 -3.24 6.89
C PHE A 164 11.87 -3.31 7.65
N SER A 165 10.80 -3.78 6.99
CA SER A 165 9.49 -3.96 7.64
C SER A 165 9.55 -5.01 8.74
N LEU A 166 10.23 -6.13 8.53
CA LEU A 166 10.42 -7.15 9.57
C LEU A 166 11.14 -6.58 10.79
N LEU A 167 12.20 -5.80 10.59
CA LEU A 167 12.90 -5.16 11.71
C LEU A 167 12.02 -4.16 12.47
N ILE A 168 11.06 -3.52 11.80
CA ILE A 168 10.04 -2.68 12.45
C ILE A 168 9.07 -3.56 13.25
N ASP A 169 8.51 -4.60 12.63
CA ASP A 169 7.48 -5.46 13.24
C ASP A 169 8.01 -6.16 14.50
N TYR A 170 9.29 -6.50 14.54
CA TYR A 170 9.94 -7.10 15.70
C TYR A 170 10.59 -6.06 16.65
N GLY A 171 10.31 -4.78 16.46
CA GLY A 171 10.75 -3.70 17.35
C GLY A 171 12.26 -3.47 17.39
N VAL A 172 12.98 -3.90 16.36
CA VAL A 172 14.42 -3.61 16.19
C VAL A 172 14.60 -2.19 15.66
N ILE A 173 13.72 -1.78 14.74
CA ILE A 173 13.63 -0.42 14.23
C ILE A 173 12.36 0.23 14.79
N ASN A 174 12.52 1.37 15.45
CA ASN A 174 11.42 2.15 16.00
C ASN A 174 11.23 3.43 15.19
N ILE A 175 10.10 3.56 14.52
CA ILE A 175 9.75 4.77 13.76
C ILE A 175 9.43 5.90 14.73
N ILE A 176 10.20 6.99 14.62
CA ILE A 176 9.99 8.19 15.44
C ILE A 176 8.99 9.13 14.75
N SER A 177 9.15 9.27 13.44
CA SER A 177 8.39 10.25 12.65
C SER A 177 8.36 9.86 11.18
N LYS A 178 7.31 10.32 10.49
CA LYS A 178 7.19 10.25 9.02
C LYS A 178 7.23 11.68 8.48
N GLY A 179 7.97 11.90 7.42
CA GLY A 179 8.11 13.24 6.88
C GLY A 179 8.75 13.28 5.50
N LEU A 180 9.14 14.48 5.10
CA LEU A 180 9.81 14.74 3.83
C LEU A 180 11.32 14.92 4.07
N ILE A 181 12.15 14.24 3.27
CA ILE A 181 13.62 14.38 3.36
C ILE A 181 14.09 15.73 2.88
N SER A 182 13.56 16.15 1.74
CA SER A 182 13.95 17.39 1.09
C SER A 182 12.78 18.01 0.38
N VAL A 183 12.75 19.32 0.40
CA VAL A 183 11.76 20.13 -0.27
C VAL A 183 12.49 20.91 -1.36
N LYS A 184 12.98 20.20 -2.38
CA LYS A 184 13.64 20.87 -3.52
C LYS A 184 12.60 21.48 -4.44
N CYS A 185 12.92 22.68 -4.94
CA CYS A 185 12.11 23.37 -5.95
C CYS A 185 10.70 23.73 -5.48
N LEU A 186 10.55 24.19 -4.23
CA LEU A 186 9.36 24.86 -3.77
C LEU A 186 9.22 26.22 -4.43
N LYS A 187 8.01 26.52 -4.90
CA LYS A 187 7.64 27.85 -5.34
C LYS A 187 6.45 28.33 -4.53
N GLY A 188 6.56 29.50 -3.89
CA GLY A 188 5.45 30.17 -3.23
C GLY A 188 4.61 30.94 -4.23
N ASN A 189 3.32 30.61 -4.30
CA ASN A 189 2.37 31.29 -5.18
C ASN A 189 1.67 32.45 -4.46
N THR A 190 1.57 32.39 -3.15
CA THR A 190 0.94 33.41 -2.30
C THR A 190 1.97 34.04 -1.37
N LEU A 191 1.60 35.15 -0.71
CA LEU A 191 2.45 35.80 0.30
C LEU A 191 2.77 34.81 1.44
N LYS A 192 1.75 34.06 1.91
CA LYS A 192 1.89 33.03 2.94
C LYS A 192 2.86 31.92 2.53
N GLY A 193 2.75 31.43 1.28
CA GLY A 193 3.65 30.43 0.75
C GLY A 193 5.09 30.93 0.59
N LYS A 194 5.29 32.18 0.19
CA LYS A 194 6.62 32.80 0.11
C LYS A 194 7.26 32.94 1.48
N GLN A 195 6.53 33.48 2.44
CA GLN A 195 7.00 33.61 3.82
C GLN A 195 7.38 32.25 4.43
N PHE A 196 6.54 31.23 4.26
CA PHE A 196 6.86 29.88 4.73
C PHE A 196 8.17 29.35 4.14
N ILE A 197 8.40 29.56 2.82
CA ILE A 197 9.64 29.14 2.16
C ILE A 197 10.85 29.92 2.68
N GLU A 198 10.73 31.22 2.90
CA GLU A 198 11.79 32.05 3.47
C GLU A 198 12.16 31.61 4.89
N ASP A 199 11.18 31.35 5.74
CA ASP A 199 11.38 30.77 7.08
C ASP A 199 12.08 29.42 6.99
N LEU A 200 11.65 28.56 6.10
CA LEU A 200 12.23 27.24 5.86
C LEU A 200 13.72 27.38 5.47
N LEU A 201 14.05 28.27 4.54
CA LEU A 201 15.41 28.48 4.04
C LEU A 201 16.30 29.19 5.05
N SER A 202 15.74 29.95 6.02
CA SER A 202 16.53 30.57 7.09
C SER A 202 17.24 29.54 7.97
N TYR A 203 16.70 28.33 8.10
CA TYR A 203 17.29 27.21 8.87
C TYR A 203 18.21 26.31 8.06
N SER A 204 18.06 26.28 6.73
CA SER A 204 18.90 25.43 5.88
C SER A 204 18.90 25.90 4.42
N LYS A 205 20.07 26.24 3.92
CA LYS A 205 20.28 26.56 2.48
C LYS A 205 19.99 25.37 1.56
N THR A 206 19.96 24.15 2.07
CA THR A 206 19.71 22.93 1.29
C THR A 206 18.25 22.52 1.27
N GLY A 207 17.39 23.17 2.05
CA GLY A 207 15.96 22.84 2.12
C GLY A 207 15.66 21.45 2.66
N LEU A 208 16.53 20.88 3.50
CA LEU A 208 16.32 19.56 4.12
C LEU A 208 15.42 19.67 5.34
N THR A 209 14.21 19.08 5.29
CA THR A 209 13.25 19.09 6.41
C THR A 209 13.81 18.53 7.72
N LYS A 210 14.69 17.52 7.62
CA LYS A 210 15.39 16.94 8.78
C LYS A 210 16.18 17.98 9.57
N ILE A 211 16.99 18.79 8.88
CA ILE A 211 17.83 19.81 9.50
C ILE A 211 16.97 20.92 10.06
N ILE A 212 15.94 21.31 9.34
CA ILE A 212 15.01 22.38 9.72
C ILE A 212 14.25 22.00 10.98
N ALA A 213 13.64 20.80 11.02
CA ALA A 213 12.91 20.33 12.18
C ALA A 213 13.78 20.29 13.44
N THR A 214 15.02 19.84 13.33
CA THR A 214 15.97 19.77 14.45
C THR A 214 16.37 21.16 14.93
N LYS A 215 16.69 22.08 14.04
CA LYS A 215 17.12 23.45 14.38
C LYS A 215 15.98 24.33 14.87
N ALA A 216 14.80 24.16 14.32
CA ALA A 216 13.62 24.94 14.71
C ALA A 216 12.92 24.39 15.96
N GLY A 217 13.38 23.27 16.54
CA GLY A 217 12.71 22.60 17.65
C GLY A 217 11.32 22.04 17.29
N LYS A 218 11.00 22.00 16.00
CA LYS A 218 9.72 21.48 15.50
C LYS A 218 9.82 19.99 15.18
N ASN A 219 8.72 19.28 15.36
CA ASN A 219 8.62 17.89 14.94
C ASN A 219 8.61 17.81 13.40
N ILE A 220 9.38 16.86 12.82
CA ILE A 220 9.46 16.62 11.38
C ILE A 220 8.08 16.34 10.78
N SER A 221 7.23 15.58 11.49
CA SER A 221 5.85 15.32 11.05
C SER A 221 5.01 16.58 10.98
N SER A 222 5.19 17.50 11.92
CA SER A 222 4.47 18.79 11.95
C SER A 222 4.83 19.65 10.74
N ILE A 223 6.13 19.79 10.45
CA ILE A 223 6.60 20.55 9.27
C ILE A 223 6.10 19.88 7.96
N SER A 224 6.15 18.56 7.90
CA SER A 224 5.67 17.84 6.72
C SER A 224 4.17 18.01 6.49
N SER A 225 3.37 17.98 7.55
CA SER A 225 1.93 18.25 7.49
C SER A 225 1.63 19.69 7.05
N GLU A 226 2.40 20.65 7.55
CA GLU A 226 2.27 22.06 7.17
C GLU A 226 2.58 22.25 5.68
N ILE A 227 3.64 21.62 5.16
CA ILE A 227 4.00 21.64 3.74
C ILE A 227 2.86 21.05 2.89
N TRP A 228 2.29 19.90 3.29
CA TRP A 228 1.19 19.28 2.57
C TRP A 228 -0.07 20.15 2.58
N ASN A 229 -0.41 20.76 3.69
CA ASN A 229 -1.56 21.67 3.80
C ASN A 229 -1.39 22.90 2.88
N LEU A 230 -0.19 23.47 2.83
CA LEU A 230 0.12 24.59 1.93
C LEU A 230 0.12 24.17 0.43
N CYS A 231 0.46 22.92 0.14
CA CYS A 231 0.31 22.38 -1.21
C CYS A 231 -1.16 22.18 -1.58
N ALA A 232 -1.98 21.66 -0.68
CA ALA A 232 -3.42 21.48 -0.88
C ALA A 232 -4.13 22.82 -1.12
N SER A 233 -3.77 23.87 -0.37
CA SER A 233 -4.28 25.23 -0.58
C SER A 233 -3.66 25.97 -1.78
N ARG A 234 -2.73 25.34 -2.51
CA ARG A 234 -1.96 25.93 -3.62
C ARG A 234 -1.11 27.15 -3.23
N ASP A 235 -0.85 27.36 -1.96
CA ASP A 235 0.05 28.41 -1.47
C ASP A 235 1.50 28.15 -1.89
N ILE A 236 1.88 26.87 -1.94
CA ILE A 236 3.17 26.40 -2.46
C ILE A 236 2.98 25.27 -3.49
N VAL A 237 3.94 25.13 -4.38
CA VAL A 237 3.98 24.00 -5.33
C VAL A 237 5.38 23.38 -5.36
N PHE A 238 5.42 22.08 -5.63
CA PHE A 238 6.65 21.36 -5.90
C PHE A 238 6.90 21.26 -7.40
N SER A 239 8.14 21.38 -7.84
CA SER A 239 8.53 21.00 -9.21
C SER A 239 8.67 19.48 -9.36
N LYS A 240 8.87 18.76 -8.25
CA LYS A 240 8.95 17.30 -8.21
C LYS A 240 8.33 16.84 -6.91
N ALA A 241 7.44 15.86 -6.98
CA ALA A 241 6.82 15.26 -5.80
C ALA A 241 7.88 14.79 -4.80
N PRO A 242 7.79 15.19 -3.53
CA PRO A 242 8.74 14.77 -2.52
C PRO A 242 8.54 13.30 -2.17
N SER A 243 9.63 12.59 -1.88
CA SER A 243 9.56 11.21 -1.39
C SER A 243 9.21 11.19 0.10
N ARG A 244 8.38 10.22 0.49
CA ARG A 244 8.10 9.96 1.91
C ARG A 244 9.32 9.33 2.58
N THR A 245 9.64 9.86 3.74
CA THR A 245 10.78 9.42 4.55
C THR A 245 10.32 8.97 5.92
N LEU A 246 10.88 7.87 6.36
CA LEU A 246 10.77 7.40 7.73
C LEU A 246 12.01 7.84 8.51
N PHE A 247 11.80 8.42 9.68
CA PHE A 247 12.84 8.73 10.65
C PHE A 247 12.73 7.73 11.79
N TYR A 248 13.84 7.11 12.16
CA TYR A 248 13.82 5.96 13.06
C TYR A 248 15.05 5.90 13.98
N LYS A 249 14.89 5.13 15.05
CA LYS A 249 15.97 4.63 15.90
C LYS A 249 16.07 3.12 15.76
N THR A 250 17.25 2.59 15.99
CA THR A 250 17.49 1.15 16.06
C THR A 250 17.85 0.74 17.48
N ARG A 251 17.66 -0.53 17.82
CA ARG A 251 18.30 -1.14 18.97
C ARG A 251 19.81 -1.15 18.76
N ASP A 252 20.57 -1.13 19.83
CA ASP A 252 22.03 -1.13 19.80
C ASP A 252 22.57 -2.48 19.31
N GLU A 253 21.86 -3.57 19.61
CA GLU A 253 22.19 -4.93 19.24
C GLU A 253 21.01 -5.66 18.58
N LEU A 254 21.32 -6.58 17.70
CA LEU A 254 20.40 -7.53 17.09
C LEU A 254 20.75 -8.94 17.61
N PRO A 255 20.04 -9.47 18.62
CA PRO A 255 20.29 -10.81 19.14
C PRO A 255 20.11 -11.88 18.07
N GLU A 256 21.01 -12.86 18.02
CA GLU A 256 20.92 -13.96 17.05
C GLU A 256 19.63 -14.75 17.20
N GLU A 257 19.19 -15.02 18.43
CA GLU A 257 17.92 -15.69 18.74
C GLU A 257 16.71 -14.96 18.13
N LEU A 258 16.75 -13.63 18.10
CA LEU A 258 15.69 -12.83 17.48
C LEU A 258 15.67 -13.00 15.96
N VAL A 259 16.84 -13.04 15.32
CA VAL A 259 16.95 -13.28 13.88
C VAL A 259 16.42 -14.67 13.53
N GLU A 260 16.78 -15.69 14.31
CA GLU A 260 16.25 -17.06 14.13
C GLU A 260 14.75 -17.12 14.31
N LYS A 261 14.22 -16.43 15.31
CA LYS A 261 12.78 -16.30 15.51
C LYS A 261 12.10 -15.65 14.30
N ILE A 262 12.65 -14.53 13.77
CA ILE A 262 12.10 -13.84 12.59
C ILE A 262 12.04 -14.80 11.40
N VAL A 263 13.11 -15.55 11.14
CA VAL A 263 13.18 -16.51 10.02
C VAL A 263 12.13 -17.61 10.20
N LYS A 264 12.07 -18.23 11.38
CA LYS A 264 11.10 -19.30 11.70
C LYS A 264 9.67 -18.83 11.57
N ASP A 265 9.35 -17.63 12.07
CA ASP A 265 8.01 -17.05 12.00
C ASP A 265 7.59 -16.77 10.55
N GLN A 266 8.54 -16.29 9.71
CA GLN A 266 8.30 -16.11 8.28
C GLN A 266 7.99 -17.44 7.58
N GLU A 267 8.78 -18.48 7.85
CA GLU A 267 8.58 -19.82 7.29
C GLU A 267 7.22 -20.40 7.69
N SER A 268 6.87 -20.27 8.97
CA SER A 268 5.59 -20.74 9.50
C SER A 268 4.41 -19.99 8.86
N LYS A 269 4.48 -18.68 8.78
CA LYS A 269 3.45 -17.86 8.11
C LYS A 269 3.33 -18.23 6.63
N LYS A 270 4.46 -18.42 5.94
CA LYS A 270 4.45 -18.83 4.53
C LYS A 270 3.79 -20.18 4.34
N LYS A 271 4.11 -21.16 5.18
CA LYS A 271 3.52 -22.49 5.12
C LYS A 271 1.99 -22.41 5.22
N LEU A 272 1.46 -21.69 6.23
CA LEU A 272 0.03 -21.50 6.39
C LEU A 272 -0.62 -20.82 5.19
N ARG A 273 0.02 -19.78 4.63
CA ARG A 273 -0.48 -19.10 3.42
C ARG A 273 -0.50 -20.00 2.20
N LEU A 274 0.52 -20.84 2.02
CA LEU A 274 0.57 -21.81 0.93
C LEU A 274 -0.50 -22.89 1.08
N GLU A 275 -0.74 -23.41 2.30
CA GLU A 275 -1.79 -24.38 2.58
C GLU A 275 -3.18 -23.79 2.30
N ALA A 276 -3.46 -22.58 2.78
CA ALA A 276 -4.72 -21.89 2.49
C ALA A 276 -4.91 -21.62 0.99
N PHE A 277 -3.87 -21.21 0.29
CA PHE A 277 -3.91 -21.01 -1.15
C PHE A 277 -4.15 -22.31 -1.90
N GLN A 278 -3.44 -23.38 -1.52
CA GLN A 278 -3.61 -24.71 -2.15
C GLN A 278 -5.02 -25.24 -1.94
N PHE A 279 -5.59 -25.13 -0.75
CA PHE A 279 -6.98 -25.50 -0.47
C PHE A 279 -7.95 -24.79 -1.44
N PHE A 280 -7.78 -23.48 -1.64
CA PHE A 280 -8.63 -22.71 -2.56
C PHE A 280 -8.47 -23.17 -4.01
N VAL A 281 -7.25 -23.39 -4.44
CA VAL A 281 -6.94 -23.88 -5.79
C VAL A 281 -7.52 -25.28 -6.02
N ASP A 282 -7.34 -26.20 -5.08
CA ASP A 282 -7.83 -27.57 -5.18
C ASP A 282 -9.36 -27.61 -5.30
N GLY A 283 -10.06 -26.78 -4.56
CA GLY A 283 -11.50 -26.63 -4.71
C GLY A 283 -11.93 -26.19 -6.09
N ILE A 284 -11.26 -25.18 -6.66
CA ILE A 284 -11.54 -24.67 -8.01
C ILE A 284 -11.23 -25.76 -9.07
N GLU A 285 -10.06 -26.41 -8.98
CA GLU A 285 -9.63 -27.43 -9.93
C GLU A 285 -10.47 -28.72 -9.84
N ALA A 286 -11.07 -29.00 -8.67
CA ALA A 286 -12.07 -30.05 -8.51
C ALA A 286 -13.45 -29.68 -9.08
N GLY A 287 -13.63 -28.48 -9.63
CA GLY A 287 -14.88 -28.02 -10.22
C GLY A 287 -15.93 -27.58 -9.20
N LYS A 288 -15.55 -27.38 -7.93
CA LYS A 288 -16.46 -26.83 -6.91
C LYS A 288 -16.79 -25.37 -7.23
N THR A 289 -18.01 -24.97 -6.93
CA THR A 289 -18.38 -23.55 -6.93
C THR A 289 -17.66 -22.80 -5.83
N THR A 290 -17.49 -21.51 -6.00
CA THR A 290 -16.86 -20.67 -4.95
C THR A 290 -17.69 -20.67 -3.68
N GLU A 291 -19.02 -20.83 -3.76
CA GLU A 291 -19.90 -20.97 -2.59
C GLU A 291 -19.62 -22.25 -1.80
N GLU A 292 -19.48 -23.39 -2.49
CA GLU A 292 -19.13 -24.67 -1.84
C GLU A 292 -17.76 -24.59 -1.15
N ILE A 293 -16.78 -23.97 -1.79
CA ILE A 293 -15.45 -23.79 -1.21
C ILE A 293 -15.50 -22.88 0.03
N ILE A 294 -16.29 -21.79 -0.01
CA ILE A 294 -16.48 -20.88 1.13
C ILE A 294 -17.12 -21.62 2.30
N ARG A 295 -18.20 -22.38 2.04
CA ARG A 295 -18.89 -23.15 3.09
C ARG A 295 -17.95 -24.15 3.77
N GLU A 296 -17.16 -24.86 2.98
CA GLU A 296 -16.17 -25.81 3.50
C GLU A 296 -15.06 -25.15 4.30
N ALA A 297 -14.56 -23.99 3.85
CA ALA A 297 -13.49 -23.27 4.54
C ALA A 297 -13.91 -22.61 5.86
N LEU A 298 -15.17 -22.18 5.95
CA LEU A 298 -15.68 -21.40 7.07
C LEU A 298 -16.62 -22.19 7.99
N ASP A 299 -16.83 -23.49 7.74
CA ASP A 299 -17.77 -24.39 8.47
C ASP A 299 -19.20 -23.81 8.57
N ILE A 300 -19.74 -23.23 7.46
CA ILE A 300 -21.07 -22.59 7.39
C ILE A 300 -21.98 -23.22 6.33
#